data_20b6bff0eda09e2c38485a24a54d23a4
#
_entry.id   20b6bff0eda09e2c38485a24a54d23a4
#
_cell.length_a   1.000
_cell.length_b   1.000
_cell.length_c   1.000
_cell.angle_alpha   90.00
_cell.angle_beta   90.00
_cell.angle_gamma   90.00
#
_symmetry.space_group_name_H-M   'P 1'
#
loop_
_entity.id
_entity.type
_entity.pdbx_description
1 polymer ?
#
loop_
_entity_poly.entity_id
_entity_poly.type
_entity_poly.pdbx_seq_one_letter_code
_entity_poly.pdbx_strand_id
1 'polypeptide(L)'
;ELREIIEIAKNEGIDALIVNDFAAIKIAKDYNFPFHISTQCNVSNSLSARFYQNLGAERIILARELSLEKIKEIKRNLSRTEIEVFIHGAMCTSISGKCYFSQDICGTAEKSANRGNCVQPCRERWWIREKNGTAIISESKRFMNSRDLCTISYIPELIEAGIDAFKIEGRMRHPHYVETVSRVYREAIEAYYEGNYTKKKAGRWVTELKKVYNRGFTPGFYFKTIKEEDHQHKSPSNLSHFRYIRIGNVKDYDHNNKTSYITLDNGYLSKNDEIIIMGKDTDTYIHQTADFIKFNGKFVKKTPRGTKNRNISIELKTNKPTLGNGKEKLYVFTEKTYKKRNYAL
;
A
#
# COMPACT_ATOMS: atom_id res chain seq x y z
N GLU A 1 6.78 -18.04 -23.56
CA GLU A 1 6.32 -17.44 -22.30
C GLU A 1 6.19 -15.91 -22.39
N LEU A 2 7.27 -15.09 -22.58
CA LEU A 2 7.14 -13.62 -22.68
C LEU A 2 6.28 -13.15 -23.85
N ARG A 3 6.34 -13.81 -25.00
CA ARG A 3 5.49 -13.52 -26.15
C ARG A 3 4.02 -13.80 -25.85
N GLU A 4 3.73 -14.94 -25.23
CA GLU A 4 2.39 -15.31 -24.78
C GLU A 4 1.81 -14.27 -23.78
N ILE A 5 2.63 -13.79 -22.85
CA ILE A 5 2.24 -12.72 -21.91
C ILE A 5 1.81 -11.46 -22.65
N ILE A 6 2.54 -11.06 -23.70
CA ILE A 6 2.19 -9.87 -24.48
C ILE A 6 0.88 -10.08 -25.26
N GLU A 7 0.68 -11.27 -25.83
CA GLU A 7 -0.56 -11.60 -26.53
C GLU A 7 -1.76 -11.59 -25.58
N ILE A 8 -1.61 -12.16 -24.38
CA ILE A 8 -2.63 -12.09 -23.34
C ILE A 8 -2.90 -10.63 -22.96
N ALA A 9 -1.85 -9.84 -22.71
CA ALA A 9 -1.98 -8.43 -22.34
C ALA A 9 -2.74 -7.61 -23.38
N LYS A 10 -2.49 -7.86 -24.67
CA LYS A 10 -3.23 -7.24 -25.79
C LYS A 10 -4.71 -7.63 -25.78
N ASN A 11 -4.99 -8.91 -25.60
CA ASN A 11 -6.36 -9.44 -25.64
C ASN A 11 -7.19 -8.93 -24.44
N GLU A 12 -6.54 -8.76 -23.29
CA GLU A 12 -7.17 -8.24 -22.06
C GLU A 12 -7.21 -6.71 -22.00
N GLY A 13 -6.75 -5.99 -23.01
CA GLY A 13 -6.81 -4.53 -23.08
C GLY A 13 -5.86 -3.83 -22.10
N ILE A 14 -4.72 -4.44 -21.78
CA ILE A 14 -3.68 -3.83 -20.95
C ILE A 14 -2.97 -2.72 -21.73
N ASP A 15 -2.83 -1.53 -21.13
CA ASP A 15 -2.25 -0.35 -21.78
C ASP A 15 -0.73 -0.46 -22.00
N ALA A 16 0.03 -0.99 -21.02
CA ALA A 16 1.48 -1.11 -21.10
C ALA A 16 2.04 -2.17 -20.14
N LEU A 17 3.25 -2.67 -20.43
CA LEU A 17 3.99 -3.57 -19.54
C LEU A 17 5.04 -2.78 -18.74
N ILE A 18 5.21 -3.11 -17.46
CA ILE A 18 6.37 -2.65 -16.68
C ILE A 18 7.46 -3.69 -16.79
N VAL A 19 8.58 -3.33 -17.41
CA VAL A 19 9.69 -4.24 -17.75
C VAL A 19 10.98 -3.84 -17.07
N ASN A 20 11.85 -4.82 -16.76
CA ASN A 20 13.17 -4.57 -16.17
C ASN A 20 14.32 -5.32 -16.87
N ASP A 21 14.00 -6.05 -17.93
CA ASP A 21 14.94 -6.89 -18.66
C ASP A 21 14.97 -6.52 -20.15
N PHE A 22 16.18 -6.56 -20.75
CA PHE A 22 16.34 -6.19 -22.16
C PHE A 22 15.62 -7.15 -23.13
N ALA A 23 15.48 -8.44 -22.76
CA ALA A 23 14.71 -9.35 -23.59
C ALA A 23 13.22 -8.97 -23.59
N ALA A 24 12.67 -8.59 -22.43
CA ALA A 24 11.30 -8.09 -22.34
C ALA A 24 11.08 -6.79 -23.15
N ILE A 25 12.04 -5.85 -23.08
CA ILE A 25 12.00 -4.62 -23.90
C ILE A 25 12.03 -4.96 -25.39
N LYS A 26 12.94 -5.86 -25.81
CA LYS A 26 13.06 -6.27 -27.21
C LYS A 26 11.76 -6.89 -27.73
N ILE A 27 11.18 -7.81 -26.96
CA ILE A 27 9.92 -8.48 -27.37
C ILE A 27 8.76 -7.48 -27.38
N ALA A 28 8.63 -6.58 -26.39
CA ALA A 28 7.60 -5.55 -26.40
C ALA A 28 7.69 -4.68 -27.67
N LYS A 29 8.91 -4.28 -28.07
CA LYS A 29 9.15 -3.55 -29.34
C LYS A 29 8.75 -4.36 -30.58
N ASP A 30 9.11 -5.64 -30.64
CA ASP A 30 8.78 -6.52 -31.78
C ASP A 30 7.26 -6.66 -31.98
N TYR A 31 6.51 -6.56 -30.89
CA TYR A 31 5.04 -6.61 -30.88
C TYR A 31 4.38 -5.23 -30.95
N ASN A 32 5.15 -4.14 -31.05
CA ASN A 32 4.67 -2.77 -30.97
C ASN A 32 3.76 -2.55 -29.73
N PHE A 33 4.14 -3.14 -28.60
CA PHE A 33 3.39 -3.04 -27.36
C PHE A 33 4.03 -2.02 -26.43
N PRO A 34 3.27 -1.07 -25.85
CA PRO A 34 3.79 -0.04 -24.97
C PRO A 34 4.52 -0.63 -23.75
N PHE A 35 5.61 0.00 -23.31
CA PHE A 35 6.32 -0.45 -22.12
C PHE A 35 6.85 0.71 -21.28
N HIS A 36 6.85 0.49 -19.99
CA HIS A 36 7.40 1.37 -18.95
C HIS A 36 8.61 0.70 -18.31
N ILE A 37 9.65 1.48 -18.02
CA ILE A 37 10.85 0.97 -17.36
C ILE A 37 10.63 0.88 -15.87
N SER A 38 10.83 -0.32 -15.32
CA SER A 38 10.71 -0.58 -13.88
C SER A 38 11.74 0.19 -13.05
N THR A 39 11.39 0.54 -11.82
CA THR A 39 12.34 1.04 -10.82
C THR A 39 13.51 0.07 -10.59
N GLN A 40 13.35 -1.23 -10.91
CA GLN A 40 14.41 -2.23 -10.84
C GLN A 40 15.55 -2.00 -11.84
N CYS A 41 15.34 -1.20 -12.88
CA CYS A 41 16.41 -0.74 -13.78
C CYS A 41 17.29 0.34 -13.14
N ASN A 42 16.92 0.84 -11.97
CA ASN A 42 17.68 1.83 -11.18
C ASN A 42 18.07 3.07 -12.00
N VAL A 43 17.13 3.62 -12.75
CA VAL A 43 17.37 4.84 -13.54
C VAL A 43 17.53 6.02 -12.60
N SER A 44 18.76 6.56 -12.53
CA SER A 44 19.15 7.58 -11.54
C SER A 44 19.88 8.80 -12.13
N ASN A 45 19.97 8.90 -13.45
CA ASN A 45 20.59 10.02 -14.15
C ASN A 45 19.98 10.22 -15.54
N SER A 46 20.22 11.40 -16.12
CA SER A 46 19.64 11.80 -17.40
C SER A 46 20.16 10.98 -18.59
N LEU A 47 21.39 10.48 -18.55
CA LEU A 47 21.95 9.64 -19.63
C LEU A 47 21.24 8.29 -19.70
N SER A 48 21.06 7.63 -18.57
CA SER A 48 20.31 6.37 -18.48
C SER A 48 18.85 6.58 -18.90
N ALA A 49 18.23 7.66 -18.48
CA ALA A 49 16.84 7.97 -18.85
C ALA A 49 16.70 8.17 -20.35
N ARG A 50 17.60 8.94 -20.99
CA ARG A 50 17.62 9.12 -22.45
C ARG A 50 17.88 7.82 -23.20
N PHE A 51 18.73 6.94 -22.67
CA PHE A 51 18.95 5.64 -23.26
C PHE A 51 17.63 4.85 -23.38
N TYR A 52 16.85 4.75 -22.31
CA TYR A 52 15.54 4.09 -22.36
C TYR A 52 14.51 4.82 -23.19
N GLN A 53 14.51 6.16 -23.22
CA GLN A 53 13.72 6.93 -24.15
C GLN A 53 14.02 6.56 -25.61
N ASN A 54 15.30 6.43 -25.98
CA ASN A 54 15.72 6.05 -27.31
C ASN A 54 15.34 4.61 -27.68
N LEU A 55 15.20 3.74 -26.69
CA LEU A 55 14.63 2.39 -26.86
C LEU A 55 13.10 2.43 -27.09
N GLY A 56 12.44 3.56 -26.87
CA GLY A 56 11.01 3.71 -27.06
C GLY A 56 10.17 3.55 -25.79
N ALA A 57 10.77 3.65 -24.61
CA ALA A 57 10.01 3.63 -23.34
C ALA A 57 9.06 4.84 -23.26
N GLU A 58 7.79 4.59 -22.98
CA GLU A 58 6.80 5.67 -22.79
C GLU A 58 6.92 6.30 -21.41
N ARG A 59 7.27 5.51 -20.39
CA ARG A 59 7.43 5.98 -19.00
C ARG A 59 8.61 5.30 -18.33
N ILE A 60 9.24 6.01 -17.39
CA ILE A 60 10.35 5.51 -16.56
C ILE A 60 9.99 5.70 -15.09
N ILE A 61 9.92 4.59 -14.34
CA ILE A 61 9.80 4.63 -12.88
C ILE A 61 11.21 4.83 -12.32
N LEU A 62 11.49 6.04 -11.83
CA LEU A 62 12.80 6.42 -11.35
C LEU A 62 13.23 5.68 -10.07
N ALA A 63 14.53 5.63 -9.84
CA ALA A 63 15.10 5.13 -8.60
C ALA A 63 14.61 5.94 -7.39
N ARG A 64 14.44 5.30 -6.23
CA ARG A 64 13.91 5.94 -5.01
C ARG A 64 14.94 6.78 -4.26
N GLU A 65 16.21 6.63 -4.64
CA GLU A 65 17.35 7.25 -3.98
C GLU A 65 17.67 8.66 -4.52
N LEU A 66 16.80 9.19 -5.39
CA LEU A 66 17.01 10.49 -6.04
C LEU A 66 16.51 11.65 -5.17
N SER A 67 17.27 12.75 -5.19
CA SER A 67 16.76 14.05 -4.74
C SER A 67 15.83 14.68 -5.77
N LEU A 68 14.96 15.59 -5.33
CA LEU A 68 14.04 16.30 -6.22
C LEU A 68 14.78 17.07 -7.32
N GLU A 69 15.94 17.64 -7.01
CA GLU A 69 16.76 18.36 -8.00
C GLU A 69 17.27 17.43 -9.12
N LYS A 70 17.67 16.20 -8.76
CA LYS A 70 18.06 15.18 -9.75
C LYS A 70 16.88 14.75 -10.62
N ILE A 71 15.69 14.64 -10.03
CA ILE A 71 14.46 14.32 -10.78
C ILE A 71 14.15 15.44 -11.79
N LYS A 72 14.23 16.71 -11.38
CA LYS A 72 14.07 17.87 -12.28
C LYS A 72 15.11 17.88 -13.39
N GLU A 73 16.36 17.52 -13.10
CA GLU A 73 17.42 17.39 -14.10
C GLU A 73 17.08 16.31 -15.14
N ILE A 74 16.65 15.13 -14.68
CA ILE A 74 16.24 14.03 -15.57
C ILE A 74 15.07 14.49 -16.45
N LYS A 75 14.03 15.08 -15.87
CA LYS A 75 12.84 15.52 -16.60
C LYS A 75 13.18 16.51 -17.70
N ARG A 76 14.02 17.51 -17.41
CA ARG A 76 14.46 18.51 -18.42
C ARG A 76 15.22 17.90 -19.60
N ASN A 77 15.82 16.73 -19.41
CA ASN A 77 16.60 16.03 -20.44
C ASN A 77 15.77 14.98 -21.22
N LEU A 78 14.48 14.85 -20.92
CA LEU A 78 13.55 13.98 -21.64
C LEU A 78 12.59 14.82 -22.47
N SER A 79 12.28 14.39 -23.69
CA SER A 79 11.41 15.12 -24.63
C SER A 79 10.01 14.50 -24.77
N ARG A 80 9.92 13.18 -24.65
CA ARG A 80 8.69 12.42 -24.93
C ARG A 80 8.35 11.33 -23.91
N THR A 81 9.28 10.99 -23.04
CA THR A 81 9.10 9.93 -22.05
C THR A 81 8.64 10.53 -20.73
N GLU A 82 7.58 9.99 -20.18
CA GLU A 82 7.07 10.36 -18.87
C GLU A 82 7.98 9.84 -17.75
N ILE A 83 7.99 10.54 -16.62
CA ILE A 83 8.62 10.06 -15.40
C ILE A 83 7.59 9.75 -14.32
N GLU A 84 7.77 8.63 -13.65
CA GLU A 84 6.97 8.18 -12.52
C GLU A 84 7.85 8.05 -11.29
N VAL A 85 7.36 8.51 -10.13
CA VAL A 85 8.08 8.41 -8.87
C VAL A 85 7.18 7.83 -7.77
N PHE A 86 7.78 7.11 -6.82
CA PHE A 86 7.05 6.68 -5.63
C PHE A 86 6.76 7.87 -4.72
N ILE A 87 5.54 7.96 -4.23
CA ILE A 87 5.10 9.03 -3.32
C ILE A 87 4.68 8.51 -1.95
N HIS A 88 4.35 7.21 -1.83
CA HIS A 88 3.91 6.62 -0.57
C HIS A 88 4.24 5.13 -0.48
N GLY A 89 4.48 4.68 0.76
CA GLY A 89 4.58 3.27 1.10
C GLY A 89 5.98 2.81 1.50
N ALA A 90 6.19 1.51 1.51
CA ALA A 90 7.41 0.90 2.03
C ALA A 90 8.67 1.33 1.27
N MET A 91 9.65 1.84 2.01
CA MET A 91 10.99 2.08 1.47
C MET A 91 11.90 0.87 1.70
N CYS A 92 12.68 0.54 0.69
CA CYS A 92 13.72 -0.47 0.77
C CYS A 92 15.04 0.18 1.23
N THR A 93 15.83 -0.52 2.03
CA THR A 93 17.19 -0.07 2.43
C THR A 93 18.26 -0.44 1.41
N SER A 94 17.92 -1.26 0.43
CA SER A 94 18.81 -1.62 -0.68
C SER A 94 18.56 -0.72 -1.89
N ILE A 95 19.55 -0.61 -2.75
CA ILE A 95 19.40 0.03 -4.05
C ILE A 95 18.21 -0.59 -4.80
N SER A 96 17.42 0.24 -5.44
CA SER A 96 16.19 -0.15 -6.13
C SER A 96 16.38 -1.40 -6.99
N GLY A 97 15.60 -2.43 -6.68
CA GLY A 97 15.52 -3.68 -7.44
C GLY A 97 16.64 -4.70 -7.21
N LYS A 98 17.63 -4.44 -6.36
CA LYS A 98 18.81 -5.34 -6.20
C LYS A 98 19.01 -5.74 -4.74
N CYS A 99 18.29 -6.77 -4.28
CA CYS A 99 18.42 -7.30 -2.93
C CYS A 99 18.30 -8.81 -2.90
N TYR A 100 19.32 -9.49 -2.37
CA TYR A 100 19.33 -10.95 -2.17
C TYR A 100 19.02 -11.36 -0.73
N PHE A 101 18.94 -10.43 0.21
CA PHE A 101 18.87 -10.70 1.64
C PHE A 101 17.73 -11.66 2.04
N SER A 102 16.53 -11.49 1.43
CA SER A 102 15.41 -12.39 1.70
C SER A 102 15.65 -13.81 1.15
N GLN A 103 16.23 -13.91 -0.02
CA GLN A 103 16.60 -15.20 -0.64
C GLN A 103 17.65 -15.94 0.17
N ASP A 104 18.71 -15.24 0.58
CA ASP A 104 19.82 -15.83 1.34
C ASP A 104 19.37 -16.34 2.71
N ILE A 105 18.61 -15.55 3.45
CA ILE A 105 18.06 -15.94 4.76
C ILE A 105 17.14 -17.15 4.67
N CYS A 106 16.34 -17.24 3.61
CA CYS A 106 15.38 -18.34 3.42
C CYS A 106 15.99 -19.54 2.70
N GLY A 107 17.17 -19.41 2.13
CA GLY A 107 17.83 -20.48 1.38
C GLY A 107 17.11 -20.92 0.10
N THR A 108 16.21 -20.08 -0.45
CA THR A 108 15.42 -20.42 -1.63
C THR A 108 15.17 -19.23 -2.55
N ALA A 109 15.34 -19.44 -3.86
CA ALA A 109 15.05 -18.43 -4.88
C ALA A 109 13.57 -17.98 -4.94
N GLU A 110 12.65 -18.81 -4.43
CA GLU A 110 11.23 -18.45 -4.33
C GLU A 110 10.98 -17.23 -3.42
N LYS A 111 11.83 -17.02 -2.42
CA LYS A 111 11.74 -15.88 -1.49
C LYS A 111 12.55 -14.66 -1.96
N SER A 112 12.85 -14.59 -3.23
CA SER A 112 13.56 -13.46 -3.83
C SER A 112 12.74 -12.18 -3.81
N ALA A 113 13.37 -11.09 -3.36
CA ALA A 113 12.82 -9.74 -3.46
C ALA A 113 12.58 -9.34 -4.93
N ASN A 114 13.49 -9.75 -5.83
CA ASN A 114 13.41 -9.45 -7.26
C ASN A 114 12.22 -10.13 -7.94
N ARG A 115 11.72 -11.23 -7.36
CA ARG A 115 10.49 -11.92 -7.79
C ARG A 115 9.24 -11.45 -7.03
N GLY A 116 9.39 -10.46 -6.15
CA GLY A 116 8.29 -9.90 -5.37
C GLY A 116 7.89 -10.68 -4.13
N ASN A 117 8.64 -11.70 -3.72
CA ASN A 117 8.32 -12.59 -2.59
C ASN A 117 9.19 -12.34 -1.35
N CYS A 118 9.61 -11.07 -1.16
CA CYS A 118 10.45 -10.68 -0.04
C CYS A 118 9.75 -10.88 1.31
N VAL A 119 10.37 -11.64 2.23
CA VAL A 119 9.89 -11.80 3.61
C VAL A 119 10.31 -10.66 4.54
N GLN A 120 10.99 -9.64 4.00
CA GLN A 120 11.41 -8.42 4.69
C GLN A 120 12.34 -8.64 5.89
N PRO A 121 13.42 -9.43 5.82
CA PRO A 121 14.32 -9.68 6.94
C PRO A 121 15.00 -8.40 7.45
N CYS A 122 15.16 -7.37 6.61
CA CYS A 122 15.64 -6.05 7.01
C CYS A 122 14.75 -5.36 8.07
N ARG A 123 13.54 -5.86 8.34
CA ARG A 123 12.63 -5.33 9.37
C ARG A 123 12.85 -5.98 10.74
N GLU A 124 13.61 -7.06 10.80
CA GLU A 124 13.87 -7.81 12.03
C GLU A 124 15.02 -7.23 12.84
N ARG A 125 15.22 -7.73 14.04
CA ARG A 125 16.36 -7.41 14.89
C ARG A 125 17.53 -8.29 14.51
N TRP A 126 18.70 -7.69 14.34
CA TRP A 126 19.92 -8.40 13.98
C TRP A 126 21.01 -8.18 15.03
N TRP A 127 21.72 -9.25 15.34
CA TRP A 127 22.98 -9.21 16.05
C TRP A 127 24.09 -9.33 15.03
N ILE A 128 24.93 -8.29 14.93
CA ILE A 128 26.10 -8.32 14.07
C ILE A 128 27.34 -8.42 14.95
N ARG A 129 28.14 -9.46 14.74
CA ARG A 129 29.44 -9.66 15.36
C ARG A 129 30.52 -9.81 14.31
N GLU A 130 31.64 -9.20 14.57
CA GLU A 130 32.84 -9.49 13.81
C GLU A 130 33.41 -10.86 14.20
N LYS A 131 34.06 -11.56 13.25
CA LYS A 131 34.54 -12.92 13.44
C LYS A 131 35.56 -13.04 14.58
N ASN A 132 36.32 -11.99 14.85
CA ASN A 132 37.31 -11.89 15.95
C ASN A 132 36.67 -11.55 17.33
N GLY A 133 35.38 -11.47 17.44
CA GLY A 133 34.67 -11.27 18.69
C GLY A 133 34.50 -9.81 19.14
N THR A 134 35.03 -8.85 18.39
CA THR A 134 34.76 -7.42 18.65
C THR A 134 33.28 -7.16 18.39
N ALA A 135 32.56 -6.80 19.44
CA ALA A 135 31.12 -6.54 19.33
C ALA A 135 30.90 -5.28 18.48
N ILE A 136 30.22 -5.44 17.36
CA ILE A 136 29.84 -4.32 16.55
C ILE A 136 28.33 -4.19 16.53
N ILE A 137 27.87 -3.04 16.93
CA ILE A 137 26.90 -2.16 16.31
C ILE A 137 25.45 -2.35 16.69
N SER A 138 24.90 -3.52 16.86
CA SER A 138 23.46 -3.52 17.07
C SER A 138 23.08 -4.43 18.22
N GLU A 139 23.06 -3.85 19.39
CA GLU A 139 22.37 -4.45 20.51
C GLU A 139 20.87 -4.59 20.16
N SER A 140 20.56 -5.59 19.33
CA SER A 140 19.18 -5.93 18.98
C SER A 140 18.34 -4.76 18.41
N LYS A 141 18.95 -3.81 17.69
CA LYS A 141 18.25 -2.75 16.98
C LYS A 141 17.79 -3.19 15.58
N ARG A 142 16.71 -2.60 15.08
CA ARG A 142 16.24 -2.75 13.69
C ARG A 142 16.91 -1.71 12.79
N PHE A 143 18.22 -1.76 12.66
CA PHE A 143 19.00 -0.71 11.99
C PHE A 143 18.72 -0.57 10.49
N MET A 144 18.20 -1.62 9.84
CA MET A 144 17.80 -1.60 8.44
C MET A 144 16.29 -1.33 8.23
N ASN A 145 15.54 -1.09 9.28
CA ASN A 145 14.09 -0.92 9.17
C ASN A 145 13.72 0.52 8.83
N SER A 146 13.71 0.87 7.54
CA SER A 146 13.33 2.21 7.08
C SER A 146 11.87 2.54 7.43
N ARG A 147 11.59 3.82 7.69
CA ARG A 147 10.25 4.36 7.74
C ARG A 147 9.62 4.30 6.35
N ASP A 148 8.31 4.37 6.30
CA ASP A 148 7.58 4.41 5.04
C ASP A 148 7.69 5.81 4.40
N LEU A 149 7.81 5.85 3.09
CA LEU A 149 7.77 7.09 2.31
C LEU A 149 6.38 7.73 2.47
N CYS A 150 6.35 9.03 2.68
CA CYS A 150 5.13 9.83 2.65
C CYS A 150 5.46 11.26 2.21
N THR A 151 5.05 11.61 1.02
CA THR A 151 5.31 12.92 0.42
C THR A 151 4.08 13.82 0.37
N ILE A 152 3.02 13.47 1.10
CA ILE A 152 1.74 14.19 1.05
C ILE A 152 1.87 15.70 1.36
N SER A 153 2.86 16.07 2.16
CA SER A 153 3.15 17.46 2.51
C SER A 153 3.95 18.22 1.45
N TYR A 154 4.33 17.53 0.37
CA TYR A 154 5.21 18.06 -0.68
C TYR A 154 4.63 17.85 -2.09
N ILE A 155 3.32 17.63 -2.18
CA ILE A 155 2.63 17.43 -3.47
C ILE A 155 2.83 18.62 -4.42
N PRO A 156 2.73 19.89 -3.97
CA PRO A 156 3.02 21.02 -4.84
C PRO A 156 4.42 20.95 -5.48
N GLU A 157 5.45 20.72 -4.68
CA GLU A 157 6.84 20.67 -5.12
C GLU A 157 7.10 19.53 -6.12
N LEU A 158 6.41 18.38 -5.92
CA LEU A 158 6.50 17.22 -6.84
C LEU A 158 5.82 17.51 -8.17
N ILE A 159 4.66 18.16 -8.17
CA ILE A 159 3.94 18.56 -9.40
C ILE A 159 4.75 19.62 -10.16
N GLU A 160 5.26 20.64 -9.46
CA GLU A 160 6.08 21.70 -10.03
C GLU A 160 7.44 21.20 -10.57
N ALA A 161 7.91 20.06 -10.08
CA ALA A 161 9.08 19.37 -10.63
C ALA A 161 8.83 18.73 -12.01
N GLY A 162 7.58 18.73 -12.50
CA GLY A 162 7.19 18.18 -13.79
C GLY A 162 7.10 16.65 -13.78
N ILE A 163 6.83 16.04 -12.64
CA ILE A 163 6.61 14.59 -12.52
C ILE A 163 5.24 14.26 -13.15
N ASP A 164 5.22 13.30 -14.07
CA ASP A 164 4.02 12.96 -14.85
C ASP A 164 3.11 11.97 -14.13
N ALA A 165 3.67 11.07 -13.31
CA ALA A 165 2.91 10.04 -12.62
C ALA A 165 3.42 9.76 -11.19
N PHE A 166 2.48 9.49 -10.30
CA PHE A 166 2.72 9.21 -8.90
C PHE A 166 2.38 7.77 -8.56
N LYS A 167 3.32 7.05 -7.93
CA LYS A 167 3.19 5.65 -7.58
C LYS A 167 3.06 5.41 -6.08
N ILE A 168 2.05 4.63 -5.70
CA ILE A 168 1.84 4.18 -4.32
C ILE A 168 2.29 2.73 -4.21
N GLU A 169 3.12 2.41 -3.21
CA GLU A 169 3.47 1.04 -2.88
C GLU A 169 2.44 0.46 -1.90
N GLY A 170 1.68 -0.51 -2.37
CA GLY A 170 0.61 -1.14 -1.59
C GLY A 170 0.43 -2.64 -1.85
N ARG A 171 1.35 -3.30 -2.56
CA ARG A 171 1.22 -4.67 -3.06
C ARG A 171 0.79 -5.70 -2.00
N MET A 172 1.36 -5.61 -0.79
CA MET A 172 1.08 -6.54 0.31
C MET A 172 0.23 -5.88 1.40
N ARG A 173 -0.59 -4.90 1.02
CA ARG A 173 -1.40 -4.13 1.95
C ARG A 173 -2.87 -4.52 1.88
N HIS A 174 -3.56 -4.28 2.98
CA HIS A 174 -5.00 -4.45 3.07
C HIS A 174 -5.71 -3.50 2.09
N PRO A 175 -6.82 -3.88 1.43
CA PRO A 175 -7.56 -3.02 0.52
C PRO A 175 -7.90 -1.64 1.09
N HIS A 176 -8.28 -1.56 2.37
CA HIS A 176 -8.52 -0.28 3.06
C HIS A 176 -7.29 0.65 3.09
N TYR A 177 -6.07 0.11 3.14
CA TYR A 177 -4.87 0.93 3.00
C TYR A 177 -4.80 1.54 1.59
N VAL A 178 -5.04 0.73 0.56
CA VAL A 178 -4.98 1.19 -0.84
C VAL A 178 -6.04 2.26 -1.07
N GLU A 179 -7.28 2.02 -0.65
CA GLU A 179 -8.37 3.00 -0.72
C GLU A 179 -8.01 4.32 -0.03
N THR A 180 -7.61 4.25 1.25
CA THR A 180 -7.31 5.44 2.05
C THR A 180 -6.16 6.24 1.45
N VAL A 181 -5.06 5.57 1.09
CA VAL A 181 -3.88 6.25 0.55
C VAL A 181 -4.20 6.87 -0.80
N SER A 182 -4.85 6.14 -1.71
CA SER A 182 -5.21 6.64 -3.04
C SER A 182 -6.16 7.84 -2.96
N ARG A 183 -7.19 7.76 -2.12
CA ARG A 183 -8.14 8.85 -1.89
C ARG A 183 -7.44 10.10 -1.35
N VAL A 184 -6.63 9.95 -0.32
CA VAL A 184 -5.93 11.07 0.33
C VAL A 184 -4.97 11.78 -0.63
N TYR A 185 -4.22 11.02 -1.44
CA TYR A 185 -3.35 11.63 -2.45
C TYR A 185 -4.14 12.26 -3.59
N ARG A 186 -5.27 11.68 -4.01
CA ARG A 186 -6.16 12.29 -4.99
C ARG A 186 -6.69 13.62 -4.50
N GLU A 187 -7.21 13.68 -3.28
CA GLU A 187 -7.67 14.92 -2.65
C GLU A 187 -6.58 16.00 -2.57
N ALA A 188 -5.32 15.60 -2.28
CA ALA A 188 -4.21 16.54 -2.21
C ALA A 188 -3.81 17.11 -3.59
N ILE A 189 -3.83 16.27 -4.62
CA ILE A 189 -3.55 16.67 -6.01
C ILE A 189 -4.66 17.61 -6.50
N GLU A 190 -5.92 17.27 -6.30
CA GLU A 190 -7.08 18.10 -6.66
C GLU A 190 -7.01 19.45 -5.94
N ALA A 191 -6.73 19.46 -4.63
CA ALA A 191 -6.57 20.69 -3.87
C ALA A 191 -5.43 21.58 -4.38
N TYR A 192 -4.36 21.02 -4.94
CA TYR A 192 -3.31 21.81 -5.59
C TYR A 192 -3.83 22.49 -6.85
N TYR A 193 -4.47 21.76 -7.76
CA TYR A 193 -5.00 22.33 -9.00
C TYR A 193 -6.13 23.33 -8.78
N GLU A 194 -6.91 23.17 -7.71
CA GLU A 194 -7.93 24.13 -7.28
C GLU A 194 -7.36 25.35 -6.53
N GLY A 195 -6.05 25.43 -6.32
CA GLY A 195 -5.40 26.52 -5.60
C GLY A 195 -5.69 26.58 -4.10
N ASN A 196 -6.20 25.51 -3.52
CA ASN A 196 -6.63 25.46 -2.12
C ASN A 196 -5.81 24.50 -1.24
N TYR A 197 -4.66 23.98 -1.73
CA TYR A 197 -3.72 23.21 -0.93
C TYR A 197 -3.11 24.07 0.18
N THR A 198 -3.15 23.57 1.43
CA THR A 198 -2.59 24.27 2.58
C THR A 198 -1.85 23.32 3.52
N LYS A 199 -0.88 23.83 4.30
CA LYS A 199 -0.18 23.06 5.35
C LYS A 199 -1.17 22.44 6.35
N LYS A 200 -2.29 23.12 6.66
CA LYS A 200 -3.34 22.61 7.54
C LYS A 200 -4.04 21.38 6.94
N LYS A 201 -4.39 21.43 5.65
CA LYS A 201 -4.94 20.26 4.93
C LYS A 201 -3.93 19.12 4.90
N ALA A 202 -2.66 19.40 4.56
CA ALA A 202 -1.60 18.39 4.57
C ALA A 202 -1.47 17.68 5.93
N GLY A 203 -1.53 18.42 7.03
CA GLY A 203 -1.54 17.85 8.38
C GLY A 203 -2.74 16.93 8.66
N ARG A 204 -3.92 17.25 8.14
CA ARG A 204 -5.10 16.36 8.22
C ARG A 204 -4.89 15.08 7.43
N TRP A 205 -4.40 15.17 6.20
CA TRP A 205 -4.09 14.00 5.37
C TRP A 205 -3.02 13.10 6.00
N VAL A 206 -1.98 13.67 6.60
CA VAL A 206 -1.00 12.89 7.39
C VAL A 206 -1.69 12.14 8.53
N THR A 207 -2.67 12.76 9.20
CA THR A 207 -3.43 12.11 10.29
C THR A 207 -4.28 10.96 9.76
N GLU A 208 -4.94 11.11 8.61
CA GLU A 208 -5.66 10.03 7.94
C GLU A 208 -4.73 8.87 7.55
N LEU A 209 -3.61 9.17 6.92
CA LEU A 209 -2.62 8.16 6.53
C LEU A 209 -2.04 7.38 7.72
N LYS A 210 -1.96 7.99 8.91
CA LYS A 210 -1.54 7.31 10.16
C LYS A 210 -2.57 6.31 10.69
N LYS A 211 -3.82 6.37 10.28
CA LYS A 211 -4.86 5.40 10.67
C LYS A 211 -4.64 4.03 10.04
N VAL A 212 -4.14 3.99 8.81
CA VAL A 212 -3.83 2.74 8.10
C VAL A 212 -2.39 2.29 8.38
N TYR A 213 -1.99 1.16 7.83
CA TYR A 213 -0.66 0.59 8.05
C TYR A 213 0.45 1.59 7.73
N ASN A 214 1.37 1.80 8.68
CA ASN A 214 2.58 2.57 8.47
C ASN A 214 3.68 2.20 9.47
N ARG A 215 4.94 2.51 9.14
CA ARG A 215 6.12 2.37 10.00
C ARG A 215 6.69 3.69 10.47
N GLY A 216 5.84 4.71 10.56
CA GLY A 216 6.25 6.11 10.66
C GLY A 216 6.64 6.62 9.27
N PHE A 217 6.64 7.94 9.11
CA PHE A 217 6.80 8.57 7.81
C PHE A 217 8.12 9.30 7.67
N THR A 218 8.67 9.29 6.44
CA THR A 218 9.81 10.08 5.99
C THR A 218 9.51 10.60 4.57
N PRO A 219 10.00 11.80 4.19
CA PRO A 219 9.91 12.25 2.80
C PRO A 219 10.90 11.55 1.86
N GLY A 220 11.67 10.57 2.37
CA GLY A 220 12.68 9.86 1.60
C GLY A 220 13.87 10.74 1.21
N PHE A 221 14.50 10.39 0.10
CA PHE A 221 15.66 11.10 -0.44
C PHE A 221 15.29 12.42 -1.17
N TYR A 222 14.03 12.66 -1.45
CA TYR A 222 13.61 13.81 -2.27
C TYR A 222 14.03 15.15 -1.68
N PHE A 223 13.98 15.29 -0.35
CA PHE A 223 14.19 16.57 0.32
C PHE A 223 15.31 16.55 1.35
N LYS A 224 15.92 15.38 1.61
CA LYS A 224 17.01 15.26 2.59
C LYS A 224 17.84 13.99 2.38
N THR A 225 19.03 13.97 2.94
CA THR A 225 19.79 12.74 3.10
C THR A 225 19.17 11.87 4.19
N ILE A 226 19.03 10.58 3.94
CA ILE A 226 18.53 9.60 4.93
C ILE A 226 19.55 9.46 6.08
N LYS A 227 19.04 9.52 7.30
CA LYS A 227 19.80 9.42 8.56
C LYS A 227 19.23 8.31 9.45
N GLU A 228 19.86 8.06 10.61
CA GLU A 228 19.39 7.07 11.59
C GLU A 228 17.94 7.31 12.03
N GLU A 229 17.53 8.57 12.18
CA GLU A 229 16.16 8.96 12.53
C GLU A 229 15.10 8.56 11.51
N ASP A 230 15.49 8.24 10.27
CA ASP A 230 14.61 7.74 9.22
C ASP A 230 14.39 6.22 9.29
N HIS A 231 14.99 5.58 10.29
CA HIS A 231 14.78 4.19 10.61
C HIS A 231 13.80 4.01 11.77
N GLN A 232 13.07 2.91 11.76
CA GLN A 232 12.10 2.57 12.81
C GLN A 232 12.67 1.45 13.69
N HIS A 233 13.29 1.81 14.81
CA HIS A 233 13.96 0.87 15.71
C HIS A 233 13.01 0.13 16.65
N LYS A 234 11.84 0.71 16.99
CA LYS A 234 10.94 0.20 18.03
C LYS A 234 10.05 -0.95 17.57
N SER A 235 9.59 -0.92 16.33
CA SER A 235 8.64 -1.92 15.80
C SER A 235 9.04 -2.40 14.41
N PRO A 236 8.93 -3.70 14.09
CA PRO A 236 9.16 -4.21 12.74
C PRO A 236 8.01 -3.87 11.78
N SER A 237 6.84 -3.58 12.34
CA SER A 237 5.59 -3.55 11.60
C SER A 237 4.76 -2.30 11.89
N ASN A 238 3.47 -2.45 11.84
CA ASN A 238 2.46 -1.41 11.86
C ASN A 238 2.47 -0.55 13.13
N LEU A 239 2.67 0.75 12.98
CA LEU A 239 2.56 1.77 14.03
C LEU A 239 1.18 2.44 14.09
N SER A 240 0.25 2.09 13.20
CA SER A 240 -1.10 2.63 13.26
C SER A 240 -1.72 2.41 14.64
N HIS A 241 -2.40 3.42 15.14
CA HIS A 241 -3.20 3.33 16.36
C HIS A 241 -4.55 2.62 16.13
N PHE A 242 -4.90 2.31 14.89
CA PHE A 242 -6.12 1.62 14.50
C PHE A 242 -5.87 0.14 14.23
N ARG A 243 -6.94 -0.65 14.32
CA ARG A 243 -6.96 -2.09 14.03
C ARG A 243 -8.30 -2.53 13.47
N TYR A 244 -8.27 -3.64 12.75
CA TYR A 244 -9.47 -4.34 12.30
C TYR A 244 -9.81 -5.42 13.30
N ILE A 245 -11.05 -5.41 13.80
CA ILE A 245 -11.57 -6.44 14.69
C ILE A 245 -12.63 -7.20 13.92
N ARG A 246 -12.37 -8.45 13.59
CA ARG A 246 -13.39 -9.32 13.01
C ARG A 246 -14.47 -9.58 14.07
N ILE A 247 -15.73 -9.33 13.70
CA ILE A 247 -16.87 -9.52 14.62
C ILE A 247 -17.92 -10.51 14.09
N GLY A 248 -17.85 -10.88 12.80
CA GLY A 248 -18.85 -11.80 12.22
C GLY A 248 -18.56 -12.17 10.78
N ASN A 249 -19.52 -12.92 10.19
CA ASN A 249 -19.50 -13.35 8.81
C ASN A 249 -20.83 -13.00 8.14
N VAL A 250 -20.77 -12.64 6.85
CA VAL A 250 -21.95 -12.45 6.02
C VAL A 250 -22.49 -13.82 5.63
N LYS A 251 -23.78 -14.02 5.79
CA LYS A 251 -24.46 -15.29 5.50
C LYS A 251 -25.29 -15.25 4.24
N ASP A 252 -25.94 -14.11 4.00
CA ASP A 252 -26.86 -13.94 2.88
C ASP A 252 -26.98 -12.46 2.50
N TYR A 253 -27.55 -12.17 1.33
CA TYR A 253 -27.79 -10.83 0.84
C TYR A 253 -29.14 -10.71 0.14
N ASP A 254 -29.97 -9.79 0.60
CA ASP A 254 -31.22 -9.40 -0.05
C ASP A 254 -30.97 -8.26 -1.04
N HIS A 255 -31.03 -8.58 -2.33
CA HIS A 255 -30.84 -7.61 -3.42
C HIS A 255 -31.93 -6.54 -3.46
N ASN A 256 -33.18 -6.88 -3.11
CA ASN A 256 -34.30 -5.95 -3.18
C ASN A 256 -34.18 -4.86 -2.10
N ASN A 257 -33.81 -5.27 -0.89
CA ASN A 257 -33.67 -4.37 0.26
C ASN A 257 -32.26 -3.85 0.49
N LYS A 258 -31.27 -4.29 -0.32
CA LYS A 258 -29.83 -3.99 -0.18
C LYS A 258 -29.35 -4.27 1.25
N THR A 259 -29.66 -5.44 1.77
CA THR A 259 -29.45 -5.82 3.16
C THR A 259 -28.62 -7.09 3.24
N SER A 260 -27.51 -7.03 3.96
CA SER A 260 -26.68 -8.18 4.29
C SER A 260 -27.16 -8.81 5.59
N TYR A 261 -27.36 -10.12 5.60
CA TYR A 261 -27.63 -10.93 6.79
C TYR A 261 -26.30 -11.41 7.36
N ILE A 262 -26.01 -11.01 8.60
CA ILE A 262 -24.71 -11.18 9.21
C ILE A 262 -24.85 -11.93 10.53
N THR A 263 -24.00 -12.91 10.75
CA THR A 263 -23.88 -13.58 12.04
C THR A 263 -22.67 -13.02 12.78
N LEU A 264 -22.91 -12.40 13.94
CA LEU A 264 -21.87 -11.96 14.87
C LEU A 264 -21.49 -13.13 15.79
N ASP A 265 -20.23 -13.50 15.80
CA ASP A 265 -19.66 -14.55 16.65
C ASP A 265 -18.54 -14.01 17.56
N ASN A 266 -18.23 -12.70 17.46
CA ASN A 266 -17.22 -12.04 18.31
C ASN A 266 -17.55 -10.54 18.46
N GLY A 267 -18.01 -10.12 19.64
CA GLY A 267 -18.26 -8.71 19.93
C GLY A 267 -19.67 -8.25 19.54
N TYR A 268 -19.83 -6.99 19.28
CA TYR A 268 -21.08 -6.33 18.93
C TYR A 268 -20.85 -5.25 17.86
N LEU A 269 -21.90 -4.83 17.20
CA LEU A 269 -21.92 -3.71 16.26
C LEU A 269 -22.75 -2.56 16.83
N SER A 270 -22.21 -1.34 16.74
CA SER A 270 -22.92 -0.12 17.13
C SER A 270 -23.18 0.77 15.92
N LYS A 271 -24.24 1.56 15.96
CA LYS A 271 -24.49 2.61 14.98
C LYS A 271 -23.30 3.55 14.90
N ASN A 272 -22.93 3.96 13.68
CA ASN A 272 -21.78 4.78 13.35
C ASN A 272 -20.41 4.09 13.56
N ASP A 273 -20.36 2.78 13.86
CA ASP A 273 -19.10 2.07 13.77
C ASP A 273 -18.62 2.07 12.32
N GLU A 274 -17.34 2.36 12.11
CA GLU A 274 -16.68 2.24 10.80
C GLU A 274 -16.43 0.74 10.54
N ILE A 275 -17.00 0.23 9.46
CA ILE A 275 -16.99 -1.20 9.15
C ILE A 275 -16.36 -1.49 7.79
N ILE A 276 -15.80 -2.68 7.70
CA ILE A 276 -15.28 -3.24 6.46
C ILE A 276 -15.85 -4.65 6.30
N ILE A 277 -16.44 -4.93 5.13
CA ILE A 277 -16.83 -6.28 4.73
C ILE A 277 -15.93 -6.69 3.57
N MET A 278 -15.29 -7.84 3.71
CA MET A 278 -14.44 -8.40 2.68
C MET A 278 -14.27 -9.91 2.82
N GLY A 279 -13.98 -10.59 1.72
CA GLY A 279 -13.58 -11.99 1.68
C GLY A 279 -12.15 -12.15 1.16
N LYS A 280 -11.50 -13.28 1.50
CA LYS A 280 -10.13 -13.57 1.08
C LYS A 280 -10.05 -13.89 -0.43
N ASP A 281 -11.04 -14.61 -0.93
CA ASP A 281 -11.10 -15.12 -2.30
C ASP A 281 -12.37 -14.60 -3.01
N THR A 282 -12.76 -13.36 -2.71
CA THR A 282 -13.93 -12.68 -3.28
C THR A 282 -13.52 -11.27 -3.67
N ASP A 283 -14.16 -10.72 -4.69
CA ASP A 283 -13.96 -9.33 -5.11
C ASP A 283 -14.72 -8.33 -4.23
N THR A 284 -15.33 -8.82 -3.14
CA THR A 284 -16.11 -7.98 -2.24
C THR A 284 -15.20 -7.15 -1.36
N TYR A 285 -15.32 -5.83 -1.51
CA TYR A 285 -14.78 -4.85 -0.58
C TYR A 285 -15.80 -3.75 -0.36
N ILE A 286 -16.29 -3.61 0.87
CA ILE A 286 -17.23 -2.59 1.32
C ILE A 286 -16.63 -1.88 2.52
N HIS A 287 -16.53 -0.57 2.44
CA HIS A 287 -16.13 0.31 3.53
C HIS A 287 -17.22 1.35 3.73
N GLN A 288 -17.82 1.38 4.90
CA GLN A 288 -18.91 2.29 5.25
C GLN A 288 -19.08 2.43 6.76
N THR A 289 -19.96 3.33 7.18
CA THR A 289 -20.48 3.37 8.55
C THR A 289 -21.69 2.44 8.70
N ALA A 290 -21.87 1.89 9.90
CA ALA A 290 -23.00 1.05 10.24
C ALA A 290 -24.21 1.91 10.64
N ASP A 291 -24.98 2.41 9.67
CA ASP A 291 -26.07 3.35 9.94
C ASP A 291 -27.40 2.67 10.27
N PHE A 292 -27.72 1.59 9.56
CA PHE A 292 -28.99 0.87 9.69
C PHE A 292 -28.74 -0.58 10.11
N ILE A 293 -28.90 -0.82 11.42
CA ILE A 293 -28.72 -2.14 12.02
C ILE A 293 -30.07 -2.60 12.55
N LYS A 294 -30.52 -3.81 12.18
CA LYS A 294 -31.68 -4.47 12.78
C LYS A 294 -31.28 -5.72 13.54
N PHE A 295 -31.91 -5.94 14.66
CA PHE A 295 -31.84 -7.16 15.44
C PHE A 295 -33.26 -7.59 15.80
N ASN A 296 -33.65 -8.84 15.49
CA ASN A 296 -35.01 -9.37 15.62
C ASN A 296 -36.05 -8.45 14.96
N GLY A 297 -35.79 -7.98 13.74
CA GLY A 297 -36.68 -7.12 12.95
C GLY A 297 -36.77 -5.66 13.42
N LYS A 298 -36.15 -5.27 14.54
CA LYS A 298 -36.20 -3.91 15.09
C LYS A 298 -34.87 -3.18 14.89
N PHE A 299 -34.97 -1.89 14.57
CA PHE A 299 -33.76 -1.03 14.53
C PHE A 299 -33.16 -0.87 15.91
N VAL A 300 -31.81 -1.03 15.97
CA VAL A 300 -31.05 -0.92 17.22
C VAL A 300 -29.88 0.02 17.06
N LYS A 301 -29.53 0.77 18.12
CA LYS A 301 -28.30 1.57 18.17
C LYS A 301 -27.06 0.69 18.43
N LYS A 302 -27.26 -0.49 19.04
CA LYS A 302 -26.19 -1.43 19.38
C LYS A 302 -26.78 -2.83 19.46
N THR A 303 -26.08 -3.80 18.88
CA THR A 303 -26.50 -5.22 18.93
C THR A 303 -26.12 -5.85 20.27
N PRO A 304 -26.77 -6.96 20.66
CA PRO A 304 -26.23 -7.87 21.67
C PRO A 304 -24.85 -8.36 21.26
N ARG A 305 -24.11 -8.89 22.25
CA ARG A 305 -22.76 -9.43 22.02
C ARG A 305 -22.83 -10.85 21.47
N GLY A 306 -22.23 -11.07 20.30
CA GLY A 306 -21.93 -12.40 19.78
C GLY A 306 -20.68 -12.97 20.45
N THR A 307 -20.67 -14.27 20.67
CA THR A 307 -19.54 -15.05 21.20
C THR A 307 -19.47 -16.39 20.48
N LYS A 308 -18.37 -17.13 20.60
CA LYS A 308 -18.23 -18.47 20.00
C LYS A 308 -19.37 -19.43 20.35
N ASN A 309 -19.99 -19.25 21.55
CA ASN A 309 -21.09 -20.09 22.05
C ASN A 309 -22.47 -19.44 21.84
N ARG A 310 -22.54 -18.19 21.39
CA ARG A 310 -23.80 -17.45 21.18
C ARG A 310 -23.68 -16.57 19.96
N ASN A 311 -24.18 -17.06 18.86
CA ASN A 311 -24.29 -16.30 17.62
C ASN A 311 -25.46 -15.31 17.67
N ILE A 312 -25.22 -14.11 17.15
CA ILE A 312 -26.25 -13.05 17.02
C ILE A 312 -26.45 -12.77 15.54
N SER A 313 -27.64 -13.03 15.03
CA SER A 313 -28.00 -12.70 13.65
C SER A 313 -28.52 -11.27 13.59
N ILE A 314 -28.02 -10.51 12.62
CA ILE A 314 -28.39 -9.12 12.38
C ILE A 314 -28.64 -8.88 10.90
N GLU A 315 -29.38 -7.82 10.60
CA GLU A 315 -29.54 -7.25 9.27
C GLU A 315 -28.80 -5.91 9.23
N LEU A 316 -28.00 -5.72 8.19
CA LEU A 316 -27.21 -4.51 7.98
C LEU A 316 -27.38 -4.01 6.54
N LYS A 317 -27.82 -2.76 6.35
CA LYS A 317 -27.79 -2.16 5.02
C LYS A 317 -26.35 -1.94 4.56
N THR A 318 -26.07 -2.38 3.34
CA THR A 318 -24.75 -2.18 2.72
C THR A 318 -24.88 -1.39 1.42
N ASN A 319 -23.89 -0.53 1.16
CA ASN A 319 -23.86 0.35 -0.02
C ASN A 319 -23.53 -0.40 -1.32
N LYS A 320 -23.04 -1.63 -1.20
CA LYS A 320 -22.77 -2.56 -2.31
C LYS A 320 -23.28 -3.95 -1.94
N PRO A 321 -23.58 -4.81 -2.93
CA PRO A 321 -23.95 -6.19 -2.67
C PRO A 321 -22.80 -6.99 -2.05
N THR A 322 -23.15 -7.96 -1.22
CA THR A 322 -22.28 -9.02 -0.71
C THR A 322 -22.63 -10.33 -1.40
N LEU A 323 -21.73 -11.31 -1.38
CA LEU A 323 -21.97 -12.63 -1.99
C LEU A 323 -22.88 -13.52 -1.14
N GLY A 324 -22.97 -13.27 0.15
CA GLY A 324 -23.87 -13.99 1.05
C GLY A 324 -23.54 -15.47 1.26
N ASN A 325 -22.32 -15.92 1.03
CA ASN A 325 -21.93 -17.34 1.03
C ASN A 325 -21.09 -17.76 2.25
N GLY A 326 -20.99 -16.92 3.27
CA GLY A 326 -20.19 -17.16 4.47
C GLY A 326 -18.69 -16.94 4.30
N LYS A 327 -18.19 -16.65 3.09
CA LYS A 327 -16.75 -16.38 2.83
C LYS A 327 -16.34 -14.96 3.20
N GLU A 328 -17.29 -14.04 3.24
CA GLU A 328 -17.07 -12.64 3.58
C GLU A 328 -17.16 -12.42 5.08
N LYS A 329 -16.26 -11.61 5.60
CA LYS A 329 -16.14 -11.30 7.03
C LYS A 329 -16.44 -9.84 7.29
N LEU A 330 -17.14 -9.57 8.38
CA LEU A 330 -17.37 -8.22 8.89
C LEU A 330 -16.31 -7.86 9.92
N TYR A 331 -15.68 -6.71 9.70
CA TYR A 331 -14.70 -6.11 10.61
C TYR A 331 -15.19 -4.75 11.09
N VAL A 332 -14.88 -4.41 12.34
CA VAL A 332 -14.93 -3.03 12.85
C VAL A 332 -13.52 -2.46 12.82
N PHE A 333 -13.38 -1.26 12.24
CA PHE A 333 -12.14 -0.51 12.23
C PHE A 333 -12.15 0.48 13.39
N THR A 334 -11.20 0.40 14.33
CA THR A 334 -11.25 1.15 15.58
C THR A 334 -9.86 1.43 16.14
N GLU A 335 -9.75 2.46 16.99
CA GLU A 335 -8.51 2.78 17.69
C GLU A 335 -8.07 1.67 18.66
N LYS A 336 -6.77 1.43 18.76
CA LYS A 336 -6.16 0.47 19.71
C LYS A 336 -6.29 0.91 21.17
N THR A 337 -6.35 2.21 21.42
CA THR A 337 -6.47 2.82 22.75
C THR A 337 -7.84 2.67 23.37
N TYR A 338 -8.83 2.20 22.63
CA TYR A 338 -10.12 1.83 23.19
C TYR A 338 -9.93 0.59 24.09
N LYS A 339 -9.32 0.81 25.27
CA LYS A 339 -9.29 -0.16 26.36
C LYS A 339 -10.75 -0.52 26.67
N LYS A 340 -11.09 -1.81 26.49
CA LYS A 340 -12.36 -2.38 26.92
C LYS A 340 -13.60 -2.12 26.06
N ARG A 341 -13.52 -2.14 24.74
CA ARG A 341 -14.56 -2.90 24.05
C ARG A 341 -14.17 -4.37 24.27
N ASN A 342 -14.96 -5.09 25.08
CA ASN A 342 -14.69 -6.48 25.45
C ASN A 342 -14.77 -7.40 24.21
N TYR A 343 -13.85 -7.24 23.25
CA TYR A 343 -13.62 -8.22 22.21
C TYR A 343 -12.64 -9.24 22.77
N ALA A 344 -12.96 -10.52 22.68
CA ALA A 344 -11.99 -11.58 22.97
C ALA A 344 -10.85 -11.45 21.92
N LEU A 345 -9.62 -11.43 22.41
CA LEU A 345 -8.41 -11.52 21.60
C LEU A 345 -8.27 -12.92 21.02
#